data_f4a91941cbea7e14269632a64a01559d
#
_entry.id   f4a91941cbea7e14269632a64a01559d
#
_cell.length_a   1.000
_cell.length_b   1.000
_cell.length_c   1.000
_cell.angle_alpha   90.00
_cell.angle_beta   90.00
_cell.angle_gamma   90.00
#
_symmetry.space_group_name_H-M   'P 1'
#
loop_
_entity.id
_entity.type
_entity.pdbx_description
1 polymer ?
#
loop_
_entity_poly.entity_id
_entity_poly.type
_entity_poly.pdbx_seq_one_letter_code
_entity_poly.pdbx_strand_id
1 'polypeptide(L)'
;MSRKFAVLTTFNQKGLQLYGQRMINSFDDRMPQEIDLYIYAERCLPINRKTKRVINILDHEKTLPAMVEFKKKYIGDPRATGQGPDGKRLDAKKAFKWDAIKFCNKVYAVCDAARRAKKDGIDVLLWMDADSYVHTPMPLTFLEKFIPAHVFTCFLGRGPKYTECGWYTLNLNHE
;
A
#
# COMPACT_ATOMS: atom_id res chain seq x y z
N MET A 1 -12.82 -23.84 1.27
CA MET A 1 -11.56 -23.46 0.59
C MET A 1 -10.87 -22.39 1.42
N SER A 2 -9.53 -22.41 1.55
CA SER A 2 -8.79 -21.34 2.22
C SER A 2 -8.84 -20.07 1.34
N ARG A 3 -8.94 -18.91 1.96
CA ARG A 3 -8.93 -17.63 1.24
C ARG A 3 -7.53 -17.33 0.69
N LYS A 4 -7.49 -16.70 -0.49
CA LYS A 4 -6.26 -16.22 -1.08
C LYS A 4 -6.01 -14.77 -0.68
N PHE A 5 -4.76 -14.47 -0.34
CA PHE A 5 -4.32 -13.16 0.13
C PHE A 5 -3.26 -12.59 -0.80
N ALA A 6 -3.26 -11.28 -0.93
CA ALA A 6 -2.13 -10.54 -1.50
C ALA A 6 -1.85 -9.29 -0.67
N VAL A 7 -0.61 -8.84 -0.70
CA VAL A 7 -0.19 -7.57 -0.08
C VAL A 7 0.17 -6.59 -1.17
N LEU A 8 -0.10 -5.31 -0.94
CA LEU A 8 0.39 -4.25 -1.81
C LEU A 8 1.09 -3.16 -1.03
N THR A 9 2.04 -2.52 -1.71
CA THR A 9 2.77 -1.36 -1.20
C THR A 9 3.15 -0.42 -2.35
N THR A 10 3.56 0.81 -2.00
CA THR A 10 4.13 1.77 -2.95
C THR A 10 5.27 2.56 -2.32
N PHE A 11 6.27 2.90 -3.12
CA PHE A 11 7.38 3.75 -2.72
C PHE A 11 8.09 4.34 -3.94
N ASN A 12 8.78 5.44 -3.73
CA ASN A 12 9.70 6.05 -4.70
C ASN A 12 11.16 5.61 -4.43
N GLN A 13 12.10 6.11 -5.23
CA GLN A 13 13.53 5.78 -5.11
C GLN A 13 14.10 6.05 -3.71
N LYS A 14 13.73 7.17 -3.09
CA LYS A 14 14.17 7.49 -1.72
C LYS A 14 13.57 6.50 -0.70
N GLY A 15 12.29 6.20 -0.82
CA GLY A 15 11.63 5.22 0.03
C GLY A 15 12.20 3.81 -0.14
N LEU A 16 12.51 3.41 -1.39
CA LEU A 16 13.18 2.13 -1.66
C LEU A 16 14.50 2.01 -0.88
N GLN A 17 15.35 3.03 -0.93
CA GLN A 17 16.65 3.04 -0.26
C GLN A 17 16.54 3.05 1.27
N LEU A 18 15.61 3.82 1.82
CA LEU A 18 15.49 3.99 3.27
C LEU A 18 14.82 2.78 3.96
N TYR A 19 13.80 2.17 3.32
CA TYR A 19 12.98 1.15 3.97
C TYR A 19 12.36 0.11 3.02
N GLY A 20 12.04 0.46 1.77
CA GLY A 20 11.27 -0.41 0.89
C GLY A 20 11.96 -1.74 0.58
N GLN A 21 13.28 -1.74 0.38
CA GLN A 21 14.02 -2.99 0.16
C GLN A 21 14.01 -3.89 1.41
N ARG A 22 14.07 -3.31 2.62
CA ARG A 22 13.96 -4.06 3.88
C ARG A 22 12.56 -4.65 4.04
N MET A 23 11.52 -3.89 3.67
CA MET A 23 10.15 -4.38 3.65
C MET A 23 10.02 -5.62 2.75
N ILE A 24 10.49 -5.54 1.49
CA ILE A 24 10.45 -6.66 0.53
C ILE A 24 11.18 -7.89 1.08
N ASN A 25 12.39 -7.69 1.61
CA ASN A 25 13.19 -8.78 2.14
C ASN A 25 12.50 -9.46 3.33
N SER A 26 11.98 -8.69 4.27
CA SER A 26 11.29 -9.24 5.44
C SER A 26 9.98 -9.93 5.09
N PHE A 27 9.27 -9.39 4.09
CA PHE A 27 8.08 -10.01 3.54
C PHE A 27 8.40 -11.38 2.94
N ASP A 28 9.40 -11.45 2.11
CA ASP A 28 9.82 -12.69 1.45
C ASP A 28 10.29 -13.77 2.43
N ASP A 29 11.02 -13.34 3.47
CA ASP A 29 11.56 -14.26 4.49
C ASP A 29 10.49 -14.77 5.47
N ARG A 30 9.42 -14.04 5.73
CA ARG A 30 8.56 -14.26 6.90
C ARG A 30 7.06 -14.31 6.67
N MET A 31 6.59 -13.86 5.50
CA MET A 31 5.19 -14.06 5.11
C MET A 31 5.00 -15.43 4.48
N PRO A 32 3.80 -16.05 4.59
CA PRO A 32 3.49 -17.30 3.89
C PRO A 32 3.78 -17.20 2.40
N GLN A 33 4.35 -18.24 1.80
CA GLN A 33 4.78 -18.22 0.40
C GLN A 33 3.61 -18.12 -0.60
N GLU A 34 2.42 -18.42 -0.15
CA GLU A 34 1.17 -18.34 -0.91
C GLU A 34 0.64 -16.92 -1.07
N ILE A 35 1.22 -15.94 -0.37
CA ILE A 35 0.78 -14.54 -0.39
C ILE A 35 1.58 -13.79 -1.45
N ASP A 36 0.89 -13.28 -2.45
CA ASP A 36 1.48 -12.44 -3.50
C ASP A 36 1.80 -11.03 -3.00
N LEU A 37 2.78 -10.39 -3.65
CA LEU A 37 3.15 -9.01 -3.37
C LEU A 37 3.02 -8.15 -4.63
N TYR A 38 2.21 -7.10 -4.55
CA TYR A 38 2.12 -6.05 -5.57
C TYR A 38 2.93 -4.84 -5.12
N ILE A 39 3.88 -4.40 -5.94
CA ILE A 39 4.73 -3.23 -5.67
C ILE A 39 4.47 -2.19 -6.75
N TYR A 40 3.93 -1.05 -6.36
CA TYR A 40 3.80 0.11 -7.24
C TYR A 40 5.04 0.99 -7.09
N ALA A 41 6.02 0.77 -7.97
CA ALA A 41 7.33 1.40 -7.92
C ALA A 41 7.33 2.76 -8.64
N GLU A 42 7.46 3.86 -7.88
CA GLU A 42 7.50 5.20 -8.42
C GLU A 42 8.92 5.56 -8.85
N ARG A 43 9.21 5.46 -10.15
CA ARG A 43 10.52 5.76 -10.76
C ARG A 43 11.71 5.06 -10.07
N CYS A 44 11.52 3.82 -9.67
CA CYS A 44 12.55 3.00 -9.05
C CYS A 44 12.38 1.53 -9.43
N LEU A 45 13.45 0.75 -9.29
CA LEU A 45 13.46 -0.69 -9.52
C LEU A 45 13.91 -1.39 -8.23
N PRO A 46 12.99 -1.96 -7.47
CA PRO A 46 13.33 -2.78 -6.30
C PRO A 46 14.05 -4.06 -6.74
N ILE A 47 14.98 -4.52 -5.91
CA ILE A 47 15.63 -5.80 -6.12
C ILE A 47 14.64 -6.91 -5.80
N ASN A 48 14.24 -7.64 -6.84
CA ASN A 48 13.45 -8.84 -6.67
C ASN A 48 14.35 -10.00 -6.23
N ARG A 49 14.01 -10.64 -5.11
CA ARG A 49 14.72 -11.84 -4.65
C ARG A 49 14.26 -13.05 -5.47
N LYS A 50 15.15 -14.05 -5.60
CA LYS A 50 14.77 -15.36 -6.16
C LYS A 50 13.90 -16.09 -5.15
N THR A 51 12.60 -15.97 -5.31
CA THR A 51 11.58 -16.57 -4.45
C THR A 51 10.60 -17.35 -5.31
N LYS A 52 9.86 -18.29 -4.72
CA LYS A 52 8.74 -18.99 -5.38
C LYS A 52 7.47 -18.14 -5.44
N ARG A 53 7.46 -17.08 -4.68
CA ARG A 53 6.33 -16.14 -4.56
C ARG A 53 6.20 -15.26 -5.80
N VAL A 54 4.99 -14.93 -6.16
CA VAL A 54 4.72 -13.92 -7.19
C VAL A 54 4.93 -12.53 -6.61
N ILE A 55 5.93 -11.80 -7.15
CA ILE A 55 6.17 -10.39 -6.85
C ILE A 55 5.91 -9.60 -8.11
N ASN A 56 4.79 -8.89 -8.14
CA ASN A 56 4.38 -8.04 -9.26
C ASN A 56 4.94 -6.63 -9.07
N ILE A 57 5.99 -6.28 -9.82
CA ILE A 57 6.56 -4.93 -9.81
C ILE A 57 5.92 -4.14 -10.94
N LEU A 58 5.16 -3.11 -10.58
CA LEU A 58 4.40 -2.27 -11.48
C LEU A 58 5.01 -0.87 -11.55
N ASP A 59 5.26 -0.38 -12.75
CA ASP A 59 5.63 1.02 -12.97
C ASP A 59 4.43 1.89 -12.58
N HIS A 60 4.61 2.68 -11.53
CA HIS A 60 3.53 3.43 -10.91
C HIS A 60 2.87 4.43 -11.87
N GLU A 61 3.66 5.18 -12.64
CA GLU A 61 3.11 6.20 -13.56
C GLU A 61 2.46 5.57 -14.79
N LYS A 62 3.07 4.54 -15.37
CA LYS A 62 2.51 3.83 -16.53
C LYS A 62 1.24 3.07 -16.19
N THR A 63 1.20 2.50 -14.99
CA THR A 63 0.05 1.71 -14.54
C THR A 63 -1.13 2.58 -14.12
N LEU A 64 -0.87 3.81 -13.63
CA LEU A 64 -1.86 4.70 -13.03
C LEU A 64 -1.99 6.04 -13.77
N PRO A 65 -2.39 6.06 -15.05
CA PRO A 65 -2.49 7.30 -15.83
C PRO A 65 -3.46 8.32 -15.22
N ALA A 66 -4.56 7.86 -14.63
CA ALA A 66 -5.52 8.74 -13.95
C ALA A 66 -4.90 9.45 -12.73
N MET A 67 -3.97 8.82 -12.02
CA MET A 67 -3.19 9.47 -10.97
C MET A 67 -2.26 10.55 -11.53
N VAL A 68 -1.61 10.27 -12.67
CA VAL A 68 -0.75 11.25 -13.33
C VAL A 68 -1.55 12.49 -13.72
N GLU A 69 -2.73 12.30 -14.29
CA GLU A 69 -3.63 13.41 -14.65
C GLU A 69 -4.13 14.17 -13.40
N PHE A 70 -4.45 13.47 -12.31
CA PHE A 70 -4.79 14.09 -11.04
C PHE A 70 -3.64 14.98 -10.53
N LYS A 71 -2.41 14.46 -10.52
CA LYS A 71 -1.23 15.23 -10.11
C LYS A 71 -1.02 16.47 -10.97
N LYS A 72 -1.07 16.32 -12.30
CA LYS A 72 -0.93 17.46 -13.23
C LYS A 72 -1.96 18.55 -12.95
N LYS A 73 -3.22 18.15 -12.71
CA LYS A 73 -4.31 19.09 -12.47
C LYS A 73 -4.14 19.89 -11.18
N TYR A 74 -3.64 19.25 -10.12
CA TYR A 74 -3.67 19.82 -8.76
C TYR A 74 -2.31 20.19 -8.19
N ILE A 75 -1.19 19.98 -8.91
CA ILE A 75 0.16 20.29 -8.40
C ILE A 75 0.36 21.78 -8.07
N GLY A 76 -0.39 22.66 -8.71
CA GLY A 76 -0.38 24.11 -8.45
C GLY A 76 -1.36 24.57 -7.37
N ASP A 77 -2.20 23.67 -6.81
CA ASP A 77 -3.14 24.03 -5.73
C ASP A 77 -2.46 23.88 -4.36
N PRO A 78 -2.28 24.97 -3.59
CA PRO A 78 -1.68 24.91 -2.26
C PRO A 78 -2.39 23.93 -1.33
N ARG A 79 -3.72 23.81 -1.45
CA ARG A 79 -4.54 22.88 -0.64
C ARG A 79 -4.27 21.41 -0.96
N ALA A 80 -3.68 21.10 -2.11
CA ALA A 80 -3.35 19.75 -2.52
C ALA A 80 -1.87 19.39 -2.30
N THR A 81 -1.01 20.39 -2.00
CA THR A 81 0.44 20.24 -1.88
C THR A 81 0.98 20.46 -0.46
N GLY A 82 0.10 20.50 0.54
CA GLY A 82 0.48 20.70 1.94
C GLY A 82 0.97 22.12 2.25
N GLN A 83 0.51 23.10 1.49
CA GLN A 83 0.81 24.53 1.67
C GLN A 83 -0.37 25.27 2.29
N GLY A 84 -0.08 26.35 2.98
CA GLY A 84 -1.10 27.31 3.45
C GLY A 84 -1.57 28.24 2.32
N PRO A 85 -2.58 29.10 2.62
CA PRO A 85 -3.08 30.09 1.67
C PRO A 85 -2.02 31.09 1.19
N ASP A 86 -0.97 31.30 1.98
CA ASP A 86 0.18 32.16 1.68
C ASP A 86 1.25 31.44 0.81
N GLY A 87 0.99 30.22 0.37
CA GLY A 87 1.90 29.40 -0.43
C GLY A 87 3.07 28.79 0.37
N LYS A 88 3.17 29.06 1.66
CA LYS A 88 4.21 28.47 2.50
C LYS A 88 3.81 27.06 2.94
N ARG A 89 4.78 26.17 3.01
CA ARG A 89 4.55 24.81 3.50
C ARG A 89 4.10 24.85 4.96
N LEU A 90 2.99 24.20 5.24
CA LEU A 90 2.52 24.01 6.60
C LEU A 90 3.49 23.13 7.41
N ASP A 91 3.44 23.23 8.74
CA ASP A 91 4.17 22.28 9.59
C ASP A 91 3.76 20.83 9.28
N ALA A 92 4.62 19.87 9.60
CA ALA A 92 4.43 18.48 9.21
C ALA A 92 3.10 17.87 9.71
N LYS A 93 2.59 18.31 10.87
CA LYS A 93 1.31 17.82 11.43
C LYS A 93 0.09 18.36 10.69
N LYS A 94 0.20 19.54 10.09
CA LYS A 94 -0.87 20.17 9.31
C LYS A 94 -0.74 19.84 7.83
N ALA A 95 0.47 19.85 7.29
CA ALA A 95 0.76 19.60 5.88
C ALA A 95 0.20 18.25 5.40
N PHE A 96 0.31 17.18 6.20
CA PHE A 96 -0.15 15.87 5.76
C PHE A 96 -1.66 15.80 5.49
N LYS A 97 -2.48 16.63 6.14
CA LYS A 97 -3.93 16.67 5.93
C LYS A 97 -4.32 17.28 4.58
N TRP A 98 -3.42 18.03 3.97
CA TRP A 98 -3.63 18.78 2.73
C TRP A 98 -2.70 18.35 1.60
N ASP A 99 -1.97 17.25 1.75
CA ASP A 99 -1.02 16.75 0.75
C ASP A 99 -1.65 15.65 -0.11
N ALA A 100 -2.70 16.01 -0.84
CA ALA A 100 -3.40 15.09 -1.75
C ALA A 100 -2.48 14.58 -2.87
N ILE A 101 -1.51 15.38 -3.32
CA ILE A 101 -0.51 15.00 -4.33
C ILE A 101 0.38 13.85 -3.82
N LYS A 102 0.71 13.85 -2.54
CA LYS A 102 1.45 12.74 -1.93
C LYS A 102 0.56 11.50 -1.73
N PHE A 103 -0.61 11.70 -1.15
CA PHE A 103 -1.48 10.60 -0.75
C PHE A 103 -2.23 9.95 -1.91
N CYS A 104 -2.40 10.62 -3.05
CA CYS A 104 -3.01 10.01 -4.23
C CYS A 104 -2.24 8.76 -4.70
N ASN A 105 -0.93 8.68 -4.50
CA ASN A 105 -0.13 7.51 -4.80
C ASN A 105 -0.71 6.24 -4.17
N LYS A 106 -1.01 6.29 -2.88
CA LYS A 106 -1.62 5.19 -2.14
C LYS A 106 -3.03 4.87 -2.64
N VAL A 107 -3.87 5.88 -2.77
CA VAL A 107 -5.28 5.70 -3.16
C VAL A 107 -5.40 5.04 -4.53
N TYR A 108 -4.71 5.56 -5.54
CA TYR A 108 -4.78 5.01 -6.89
C TYR A 108 -4.16 3.60 -6.97
N ALA A 109 -3.05 3.35 -6.25
CA ALA A 109 -2.45 2.03 -6.19
C ALA A 109 -3.40 0.99 -5.57
N VAL A 110 -4.07 1.34 -4.47
CA VAL A 110 -5.04 0.46 -3.81
C VAL A 110 -6.22 0.14 -4.74
N CYS A 111 -6.78 1.15 -5.42
CA CYS A 111 -7.91 0.93 -6.33
C CYS A 111 -7.53 0.06 -7.54
N ASP A 112 -6.33 0.23 -8.10
CA ASP A 112 -5.86 -0.60 -9.21
C ASP A 112 -5.53 -2.02 -8.74
N ALA A 113 -4.81 -2.15 -7.63
CA ALA A 113 -4.48 -3.44 -7.05
C ALA A 113 -5.72 -4.26 -6.68
N ALA A 114 -6.77 -3.64 -6.15
CA ALA A 114 -8.01 -4.33 -5.84
C ALA A 114 -8.66 -4.93 -7.11
N ARG A 115 -8.68 -4.18 -8.23
CA ARG A 115 -9.20 -4.68 -9.51
C ARG A 115 -8.36 -5.83 -10.07
N ARG A 116 -7.02 -5.73 -9.98
CA ARG A 116 -6.09 -6.80 -10.42
C ARG A 116 -6.25 -8.05 -9.56
N ALA A 117 -6.14 -7.88 -8.26
CA ALA A 117 -6.26 -8.96 -7.30
C ALA A 117 -7.57 -9.74 -7.45
N LYS A 118 -8.69 -9.03 -7.67
CA LYS A 118 -9.98 -9.70 -7.94
C LYS A 118 -9.95 -10.53 -9.22
N LYS A 119 -9.30 -10.07 -10.29
CA LYS A 119 -9.11 -10.83 -11.54
C LYS A 119 -8.21 -12.05 -11.33
N ASP A 120 -7.20 -11.93 -10.46
CA ASP A 120 -6.26 -13.00 -10.13
C ASP A 120 -6.84 -14.01 -9.12
N GLY A 121 -8.11 -13.82 -8.72
CA GLY A 121 -8.81 -14.69 -7.77
C GLY A 121 -8.34 -14.54 -6.33
N ILE A 122 -7.80 -13.37 -5.97
CA ILE A 122 -7.48 -13.00 -4.59
C ILE A 122 -8.76 -12.59 -3.86
N ASP A 123 -8.94 -13.11 -2.65
CA ASP A 123 -10.10 -12.81 -1.82
C ASP A 123 -9.87 -11.60 -0.91
N VAL A 124 -8.64 -11.41 -0.45
CA VAL A 124 -8.28 -10.36 0.50
C VAL A 124 -7.00 -9.64 0.07
N LEU A 125 -7.10 -8.34 -0.08
CA LEU A 125 -5.97 -7.46 -0.36
C LEU A 125 -5.55 -6.72 0.91
N LEU A 126 -4.26 -6.77 1.26
CA LEU A 126 -3.69 -6.09 2.41
C LEU A 126 -2.84 -4.90 1.94
N TRP A 127 -3.12 -3.72 2.46
CA TRP A 127 -2.19 -2.60 2.39
C TRP A 127 -1.12 -2.73 3.47
N MET A 128 0.14 -2.52 3.11
CA MET A 128 1.25 -2.42 4.05
C MET A 128 2.14 -1.24 3.67
N ASP A 129 2.27 -0.25 4.55
CA ASP A 129 3.17 0.88 4.32
C ASP A 129 4.62 0.37 4.17
N ALA A 130 5.34 0.92 3.21
CA ALA A 130 6.69 0.45 2.86
C ALA A 130 7.74 0.67 3.95
N ASP A 131 7.49 1.54 4.92
CA ASP A 131 8.33 1.75 6.11
C ASP A 131 8.05 0.74 7.25
N SER A 132 7.10 -0.17 7.03
CA SER A 132 6.84 -1.32 7.88
C SER A 132 7.69 -2.52 7.47
N TYR A 133 7.87 -3.49 8.36
CA TYR A 133 8.51 -4.77 8.04
C TYR A 133 7.97 -5.90 8.89
N VAL A 134 8.02 -7.11 8.36
CA VAL A 134 7.61 -8.32 9.08
C VAL A 134 8.76 -8.77 9.96
N HIS A 135 8.63 -8.67 11.29
CA HIS A 135 9.71 -9.02 12.20
C HIS A 135 9.67 -10.46 12.71
N THR A 136 8.50 -11.12 12.60
CA THR A 136 8.28 -12.51 13.05
C THR A 136 7.55 -13.28 11.95
N PRO A 137 7.84 -14.59 11.74
CA PRO A 137 7.08 -15.40 10.80
C PRO A 137 5.57 -15.32 11.08
N MET A 138 4.80 -15.03 10.05
CA MET A 138 3.35 -14.87 10.14
C MET A 138 2.66 -16.08 9.51
N PRO A 139 1.99 -16.93 10.28
CA PRO A 139 1.27 -18.06 9.69
C PRO A 139 -0.01 -17.59 8.99
N LEU A 140 -0.40 -18.26 7.92
CA LEU A 140 -1.63 -17.96 7.17
C LEU A 140 -2.87 -18.03 8.07
N THR A 141 -2.90 -18.96 9.00
CA THR A 141 -3.98 -19.12 9.99
C THR A 141 -4.16 -17.90 10.89
N PHE A 142 -3.11 -17.11 11.13
CA PHE A 142 -3.24 -15.84 11.83
C PHE A 142 -4.05 -14.83 11.01
N LEU A 143 -3.72 -14.68 9.72
CA LEU A 143 -4.45 -13.78 8.81
C LEU A 143 -5.91 -14.20 8.65
N GLU A 144 -6.18 -15.49 8.52
CA GLU A 144 -7.54 -16.02 8.42
C GLU A 144 -8.39 -15.73 9.65
N LYS A 145 -7.81 -15.81 10.85
CA LYS A 145 -8.49 -15.47 12.11
C LYS A 145 -8.65 -13.97 12.30
N PHE A 146 -7.61 -13.21 11.96
CA PHE A 146 -7.58 -11.75 12.17
C PHE A 146 -8.53 -11.00 11.22
N ILE A 147 -8.80 -11.56 10.02
CA ILE A 147 -9.61 -10.92 8.99
C ILE A 147 -10.90 -11.73 8.78
N PRO A 148 -11.99 -11.45 9.52
CA PRO A 148 -13.25 -12.16 9.35
C PRO A 148 -13.82 -12.00 7.94
N ALA A 149 -14.39 -13.08 7.39
CA ALA A 149 -14.91 -13.08 6.00
C ALA A 149 -16.09 -12.13 5.79
N HIS A 150 -16.86 -11.84 6.85
CA HIS A 150 -18.04 -10.97 6.80
C HIS A 150 -17.73 -9.48 6.98
N VAL A 151 -16.46 -9.09 7.06
CA VAL A 151 -16.03 -7.70 7.27
C VAL A 151 -15.35 -7.19 6.00
N PHE A 152 -15.76 -6.02 5.52
CA PHE A 152 -15.16 -5.41 4.32
C PHE A 152 -13.70 -5.01 4.56
N THR A 153 -13.40 -4.38 5.70
CA THR A 153 -12.06 -3.89 6.01
C THR A 153 -11.70 -4.13 7.48
N CYS A 154 -10.46 -4.51 7.71
CA CYS A 154 -9.86 -4.57 9.03
C CYS A 154 -8.61 -3.68 9.05
N PHE A 155 -8.35 -3.06 10.19
CA PHE A 155 -7.18 -2.21 10.40
C PHE A 155 -6.68 -2.34 11.84
N LEU A 156 -5.43 -2.02 12.06
CA LEU A 156 -4.86 -2.01 13.40
C LEU A 156 -5.38 -0.79 14.17
N GLY A 157 -5.94 -1.01 15.34
CA GLY A 157 -6.38 0.06 16.23
C GLY A 157 -5.22 0.64 17.02
N ARG A 158 -5.25 1.96 17.27
CA ARG A 158 -4.36 2.65 18.20
C ARG A 158 -5.11 3.17 19.44
N GLY A 159 -6.00 2.35 19.97
CA GLY A 159 -6.86 2.74 21.07
C GLY A 159 -7.82 3.88 20.68
N PRO A 160 -8.10 4.85 21.56
CA PRO A 160 -9.10 5.89 21.30
C PRO A 160 -8.64 7.01 20.34
N LYS A 161 -7.37 6.98 19.87
CA LYS A 161 -6.81 8.14 19.16
C LYS A 161 -7.14 8.18 17.68
N TYR A 162 -6.85 7.13 16.93
CA TYR A 162 -7.12 7.04 15.48
C TYR A 162 -6.80 5.64 14.94
N THR A 163 -7.33 5.35 13.77
CA THR A 163 -7.07 4.14 13.00
C THR A 163 -5.66 4.16 12.41
N GLU A 164 -4.96 3.02 12.46
CA GLU A 164 -3.69 2.85 11.79
C GLU A 164 -3.89 2.65 10.28
N CYS A 165 -3.40 3.60 9.50
CA CYS A 165 -3.48 3.53 8.04
C CYS A 165 -2.27 2.87 7.37
N GLY A 166 -1.25 2.49 8.15
CA GLY A 166 -0.06 1.79 7.66
C GLY A 166 -0.30 0.31 7.37
N TRP A 167 -1.38 -0.26 7.92
CA TRP A 167 -1.81 -1.61 7.69
C TRP A 167 -3.33 -1.71 7.74
N TYR A 168 -3.95 -2.17 6.66
CA TYR A 168 -5.38 -2.47 6.59
C TYR A 168 -5.68 -3.46 5.47
N THR A 169 -6.86 -4.02 5.48
CA THR A 169 -7.31 -5.03 4.52
C THR A 169 -8.56 -4.60 3.80
N LEU A 170 -8.74 -5.16 2.61
CA LEU A 170 -9.97 -5.08 1.83
C LEU A 170 -10.40 -6.50 1.47
N ASN A 171 -11.59 -6.91 1.91
CA ASN A 171 -12.21 -8.14 1.45
C ASN A 171 -12.86 -7.87 0.09
N LEU A 172 -12.29 -8.44 -0.98
CA LEU A 172 -12.70 -8.17 -2.35
C LEU A 172 -14.00 -8.87 -2.76
N ASN A 173 -14.47 -9.80 -1.94
CA ASN A 173 -15.71 -10.57 -2.13
C ASN A 173 -16.83 -10.10 -1.20
N HIS A 174 -16.62 -9.02 -0.46
CA HIS A 174 -17.67 -8.41 0.34
C HIS A 174 -18.70 -7.72 -0.57
N GLU A 175 -19.98 -8.03 -0.37
CA GLU A 175 -21.13 -7.42 -1.06
C GLU A 175 -21.60 -6.16 -0.33
#